data_3d249f4c08fc7778475f7fcfe0e7493b
#
_entry.id   3d249f4c08fc7778475f7fcfe0e7493b
#
_cell.length_a   1.000
_cell.length_b   1.000
_cell.length_c   1.000
_cell.angle_alpha   90.00
_cell.angle_beta   90.00
_cell.angle_gamma   90.00
#
_symmetry.space_group_name_H-M   'P 1'
#
loop_
_entity.id
_entity.type
_entity.pdbx_description
1 polymer ?
#
loop_
_entity_poly.entity_id
_entity_poly.type
_entity_poly.pdbx_seq_one_letter_code
_entity_poly.pdbx_strand_id
1 'polypeptide(L)'
;FNNSVLHEEMKLPDFPLREGGYILVDEGFACNGRIIRPYSKKRDELDIQFFNKVFKSTRLIVENAIGAWKEKCPLLNIGMHDQDPKDLTVTILASAVLYQFCKTTNEVLDHVDYSAYEKEAKFIPPEFIGQKGDDLRSTIKLYLIEHYPQQYQKFVREPPEERDRY
;
A
#
# COMPACT_ATOMS: atom_id res chain seq x y z
N PHE A 1 -11.39 11.44 -4.10
CA PHE A 1 -10.80 11.19 -2.77
C PHE A 1 -11.08 12.33 -1.78
N ASN A 2 -10.86 13.60 -2.15
CA ASN A 2 -11.01 14.75 -1.24
C ASN A 2 -12.41 14.88 -0.61
N ASN A 3 -13.43 14.26 -1.20
CA ASN A 3 -14.80 14.25 -0.71
C ASN A 3 -15.21 12.88 -0.11
N SER A 4 -14.25 12.01 0.17
CA SER A 4 -14.52 10.68 0.76
C SER A 4 -14.54 10.76 2.28
N VAL A 5 -15.37 9.91 2.90
CA VAL A 5 -15.41 9.73 4.36
C VAL A 5 -14.01 9.45 4.91
N LEU A 6 -13.23 8.59 4.24
CA LEU A 6 -11.87 8.27 4.63
C LEU A 6 -10.98 9.53 4.72
N HIS A 7 -11.12 10.47 3.78
CA HIS A 7 -10.33 11.71 3.82
C HIS A 7 -10.66 12.57 5.04
N GLU A 8 -11.93 12.63 5.42
CA GLU A 8 -12.35 13.36 6.63
C GLU A 8 -11.89 12.61 7.90
N GLU A 9 -12.02 11.29 7.94
CA GLU A 9 -11.56 10.48 9.06
C GLU A 9 -10.04 10.57 9.27
N MET A 10 -9.24 10.67 8.21
CA MET A 10 -7.78 10.85 8.31
C MET A 10 -7.36 12.16 8.99
N LYS A 11 -8.26 13.11 9.16
CA LYS A 11 -8.02 14.37 9.88
C LYS A 11 -8.24 14.22 11.38
N LEU A 12 -8.94 13.18 11.82
CA LEU A 12 -9.26 12.95 13.22
C LEU A 12 -7.99 12.55 13.98
N PRO A 13 -7.85 13.01 15.25
CA PRO A 13 -6.66 12.73 16.06
C PRO A 13 -6.52 11.25 16.42
N ASP A 14 -7.61 10.50 16.45
CA ASP A 14 -7.66 9.07 16.77
C ASP A 14 -7.63 8.16 15.54
N PHE A 15 -7.42 8.72 14.34
CA PHE A 15 -7.21 7.90 13.14
C PHE A 15 -5.99 6.97 13.33
N PRO A 16 -6.10 5.68 13.03
CA PRO A 16 -5.08 4.67 13.36
C PRO A 16 -3.72 4.84 12.66
N LEU A 17 -3.54 5.89 11.88
CA LEU A 17 -2.28 6.23 11.25
C LEU A 17 -1.42 7.07 12.19
N ARG A 18 -0.30 6.52 12.65
CA ARG A 18 0.64 7.21 13.55
C ARG A 18 1.16 8.52 12.93
N GLU A 19 1.63 9.42 13.79
CA GLU A 19 2.35 10.61 13.33
C GLU A 19 3.54 10.19 12.43
N GLY A 20 3.71 10.86 11.28
CA GLY A 20 4.68 10.47 10.25
C GLY A 20 4.27 9.27 9.38
N GLY A 21 3.19 8.56 9.71
CA GLY A 21 2.65 7.49 8.90
C GLY A 21 1.99 7.98 7.61
N TYR A 22 1.95 7.13 6.58
CA TYR A 22 1.38 7.45 5.27
C TYR A 22 0.72 6.23 4.64
N ILE A 23 -0.15 6.51 3.68
CA ILE A 23 -0.89 5.50 2.92
C ILE A 23 -0.35 5.46 1.50
N LEU A 24 -0.02 4.26 1.02
CA LEU A 24 0.39 4.02 -0.35
C LEU A 24 -0.84 3.79 -1.23
N VAL A 25 -0.98 4.58 -2.28
CA VAL A 25 -2.10 4.49 -3.22
C VAL A 25 -1.61 4.28 -4.65
N ASP A 26 -2.52 3.98 -5.55
CA ASP A 26 -2.21 3.79 -6.96
C ASP A 26 -1.97 5.11 -7.70
N GLU A 27 -1.40 5.06 -8.91
CA GLU A 27 -1.05 6.23 -9.72
C GLU A 27 -2.26 7.14 -10.03
N GLY A 28 -3.46 6.60 -10.05
CA GLY A 28 -4.70 7.34 -10.29
C GLY A 28 -5.10 8.32 -9.17
N PHE A 29 -4.46 8.27 -8.01
CA PHE A 29 -4.77 9.14 -6.88
C PHE A 29 -3.86 10.38 -6.85
N ALA A 30 -4.34 11.45 -6.23
CA ALA A 30 -3.51 12.62 -5.96
C ALA A 30 -2.56 12.35 -4.79
N CYS A 31 -1.31 12.83 -4.91
CA CYS A 31 -0.34 12.82 -3.82
C CYS A 31 -0.59 14.04 -2.95
N ASN A 32 -1.22 13.86 -1.80
CA ASN A 32 -1.51 14.95 -0.87
C ASN A 32 -1.57 14.46 0.58
N GLY A 33 -1.43 15.38 1.54
CA GLY A 33 -1.47 15.03 2.95
C GLY A 33 -0.52 13.87 3.26
N ARG A 34 -1.04 12.78 3.80
CA ARG A 34 -0.32 11.54 4.10
C ARG A 34 -0.51 10.45 3.03
N ILE A 35 -0.92 10.84 1.83
CA ILE A 35 -1.17 9.92 0.72
C ILE A 35 -0.04 10.02 -0.27
N ILE A 36 0.62 8.91 -0.51
CA ILE A 36 1.78 8.78 -1.38
C ILE A 36 1.42 7.87 -2.54
N ARG A 37 1.66 8.36 -3.76
CA ARG A 37 1.56 7.57 -4.99
C ARG A 37 2.92 7.39 -5.65
N PRO A 38 3.10 6.42 -6.55
CA PRO A 38 4.33 6.30 -7.32
C PRO A 38 4.55 7.54 -8.18
N TYR A 39 5.80 7.75 -8.60
CA TYR A 39 6.10 8.72 -9.64
C TYR A 39 5.60 8.23 -11.00
N SER A 40 5.24 9.15 -11.88
CA SER A 40 4.85 8.79 -13.26
C SER A 40 5.96 8.01 -13.97
N LYS A 41 5.57 6.98 -14.73
CA LYS A 41 6.48 6.10 -15.48
C LYS A 41 7.32 6.82 -16.54
N LYS A 42 6.98 8.06 -16.89
CA LYS A 42 7.70 8.87 -17.90
C LYS A 42 9.02 9.46 -17.39
N ARG A 43 9.44 9.19 -16.18
CA ARG A 43 10.67 9.72 -15.61
C ARG A 43 11.76 8.64 -15.64
N ASP A 44 12.80 8.88 -16.45
CA ASP A 44 13.91 7.94 -16.66
C ASP A 44 15.01 8.02 -15.59
N GLU A 45 14.83 8.83 -14.55
CA GLU A 45 15.76 8.97 -13.44
C GLU A 45 15.83 7.68 -12.62
N LEU A 46 17.03 7.13 -12.43
CA LEU A 46 17.24 5.84 -11.74
C LEU A 46 16.74 5.83 -10.30
N ASP A 47 16.86 6.94 -9.60
CA ASP A 47 16.36 7.09 -8.22
C ASP A 47 14.83 7.03 -8.15
N ILE A 48 14.15 7.57 -9.16
CA ILE A 48 12.69 7.49 -9.30
C ILE A 48 12.24 6.07 -9.64
N GLN A 49 12.95 5.41 -10.56
CA GLN A 49 12.66 4.03 -10.91
C GLN A 49 12.87 3.10 -9.70
N PHE A 50 13.93 3.30 -8.92
CA PHE A 50 14.20 2.55 -7.70
C PHE A 50 13.08 2.76 -6.66
N PHE A 51 12.70 4.02 -6.41
CA PHE A 51 11.56 4.31 -5.53
C PHE A 51 10.30 3.59 -6.00
N ASN A 52 9.97 3.68 -7.28
CA ASN A 52 8.77 3.03 -7.83
C ASN A 52 8.82 1.50 -7.69
N LYS A 53 9.99 0.87 -7.84
CA LYS A 53 10.19 -0.57 -7.63
C LYS A 53 9.91 -0.95 -6.17
N VAL A 54 10.49 -0.24 -5.21
CA VAL A 54 10.24 -0.47 -3.77
C VAL A 54 8.77 -0.23 -3.44
N PHE A 55 8.20 0.86 -3.97
CA PHE A 55 6.80 1.20 -3.77
C PHE A 55 5.85 0.09 -4.24
N LYS A 56 6.06 -0.42 -5.46
CA LYS A 56 5.26 -1.54 -6.01
C LYS A 56 5.41 -2.80 -5.17
N SER A 57 6.65 -3.15 -4.78
CA SER A 57 6.90 -4.32 -3.94
C SER A 57 6.17 -4.23 -2.59
N THR A 58 6.13 -3.05 -2.00
CA THR A 58 5.40 -2.80 -0.74
C THR A 58 3.89 -2.93 -0.94
N ARG A 59 3.35 -2.44 -2.07
CA ARG A 59 1.92 -2.58 -2.38
C ARG A 59 1.50 -4.02 -2.70
N LEU A 60 2.40 -4.86 -3.17
CA LEU A 60 2.12 -6.27 -3.45
C LEU A 60 1.53 -7.00 -2.23
N ILE A 61 1.90 -6.59 -1.02
CA ILE A 61 1.34 -7.15 0.23
C ILE A 61 -0.18 -6.95 0.29
N VAL A 62 -0.66 -5.76 -0.06
CA VAL A 62 -2.10 -5.45 -0.08
C VAL A 62 -2.80 -6.22 -1.20
N GLU A 63 -2.17 -6.31 -2.37
CA GLU A 63 -2.72 -7.06 -3.50
C GLU A 63 -2.83 -8.55 -3.17
N ASN A 64 -1.82 -9.13 -2.52
CA ASN A 64 -1.87 -10.51 -2.02
C ASN A 64 -2.96 -10.70 -0.95
N ALA A 65 -3.11 -9.76 -0.02
CA ALA A 65 -4.16 -9.82 0.99
C ALA A 65 -5.57 -9.78 0.37
N ILE A 66 -5.78 -8.91 -0.62
CA ILE A 66 -7.04 -8.84 -1.37
C ILE A 66 -7.26 -10.13 -2.18
N GLY A 67 -6.21 -10.68 -2.79
CA GLY A 67 -6.25 -11.95 -3.52
C GLY A 67 -6.68 -13.09 -2.61
N ALA A 68 -6.05 -13.24 -1.45
CA ALA A 68 -6.41 -14.25 -0.45
C ALA A 68 -7.85 -14.07 0.08
N TRP A 69 -8.29 -12.85 0.31
CA TRP A 69 -9.68 -12.57 0.67
C TRP A 69 -10.65 -13.02 -0.41
N LYS A 70 -10.41 -12.68 -1.68
CA LYS A 70 -11.25 -13.09 -2.81
C LYS A 70 -11.27 -14.61 -3.00
N GLU A 71 -10.15 -15.28 -2.75
CA GLU A 71 -10.07 -16.75 -2.83
C GLU A 71 -10.97 -17.41 -1.77
N LYS A 72 -10.96 -16.89 -0.54
CA LYS A 72 -11.80 -17.40 0.56
C LYS A 72 -13.27 -16.98 0.44
N CYS A 73 -13.57 -15.93 -0.29
CA CYS A 73 -14.91 -15.42 -0.53
C CYS A 73 -15.22 -15.43 -2.03
N PRO A 74 -15.52 -16.60 -2.64
CA PRO A 74 -15.74 -16.73 -4.09
C PRO A 74 -16.83 -15.80 -4.63
N LEU A 75 -17.77 -15.38 -3.78
CA LEU A 75 -18.81 -14.41 -4.12
C LEU A 75 -18.25 -13.10 -4.68
N LEU A 76 -17.05 -12.70 -4.22
CA LEU A 76 -16.38 -11.49 -4.72
C LEU A 76 -15.81 -11.63 -6.14
N ASN A 77 -15.66 -12.87 -6.63
CA ASN A 77 -15.17 -13.18 -7.97
C ASN A 77 -16.31 -13.41 -8.98
N ILE A 78 -17.50 -13.75 -8.49
CA ILE A 78 -18.69 -13.90 -9.31
C ILE A 78 -19.21 -12.50 -9.57
N GLY A 79 -19.20 -12.03 -10.82
CA GLY A 79 -19.67 -10.69 -11.17
C GLY A 79 -21.04 -10.40 -10.54
N MET A 80 -21.07 -9.44 -9.62
CA MET A 80 -22.29 -9.02 -8.92
C MET A 80 -23.02 -7.93 -9.70
N HIS A 81 -23.15 -8.11 -11.03
CA HIS A 81 -23.61 -7.08 -11.95
C HIS A 81 -25.08 -6.68 -11.79
N ASP A 82 -25.90 -7.54 -11.20
CA ASP A 82 -27.35 -7.34 -11.09
C ASP A 82 -27.82 -6.98 -9.66
N GLN A 83 -26.88 -6.67 -8.73
CA GLN A 83 -27.23 -6.33 -7.36
C GLN A 83 -27.38 -4.82 -7.17
N ASP A 84 -28.28 -4.42 -6.28
CA ASP A 84 -28.36 -3.02 -5.81
C ASP A 84 -27.00 -2.62 -5.20
N PRO A 85 -26.45 -1.43 -5.51
CA PRO A 85 -25.17 -0.96 -4.95
C PRO A 85 -25.11 -0.98 -3.42
N LYS A 86 -26.24 -0.84 -2.73
CA LYS A 86 -26.30 -0.91 -1.26
C LYS A 86 -26.12 -2.34 -0.77
N ASP A 87 -26.79 -3.29 -1.39
CA ASP A 87 -26.66 -4.72 -1.03
C ASP A 87 -25.27 -5.23 -1.35
N LEU A 88 -24.68 -4.76 -2.46
CA LEU A 88 -23.30 -5.04 -2.82
C LEU A 88 -22.32 -4.53 -1.74
N THR A 89 -22.51 -3.31 -1.26
CA THR A 89 -21.66 -2.74 -0.20
C THR A 89 -21.75 -3.57 1.08
N VAL A 90 -22.96 -3.93 1.50
CA VAL A 90 -23.17 -4.78 2.69
C VAL A 90 -22.51 -6.14 2.52
N THR A 91 -22.64 -6.76 1.36
CA THR A 91 -22.03 -8.05 1.04
C THR A 91 -20.50 -8.00 1.12
N ILE A 92 -19.89 -6.97 0.53
CA ILE A 92 -18.43 -6.76 0.59
C ILE A 92 -17.98 -6.57 2.02
N LEU A 93 -18.64 -5.71 2.80
CA LEU A 93 -18.30 -5.47 4.21
C LEU A 93 -18.46 -6.73 5.06
N ALA A 94 -19.55 -7.45 4.91
CA ALA A 94 -19.78 -8.71 5.64
C ALA A 94 -18.69 -9.74 5.33
N SER A 95 -18.31 -9.89 4.05
CA SER A 95 -17.25 -10.81 3.65
C SER A 95 -15.88 -10.41 4.21
N ALA A 96 -15.59 -9.11 4.31
CA ALA A 96 -14.35 -8.62 4.90
C ALA A 96 -14.29 -8.90 6.42
N VAL A 97 -15.41 -8.68 7.13
CA VAL A 97 -15.52 -8.98 8.56
C VAL A 97 -15.35 -10.47 8.82
N LEU A 98 -16.03 -11.34 8.04
CA LEU A 98 -15.88 -12.78 8.15
C LEU A 98 -14.45 -13.25 7.86
N TYR A 99 -13.83 -12.71 6.82
CA TYR A 99 -12.43 -13.01 6.50
C TYR A 99 -11.49 -12.62 7.64
N GLN A 100 -11.67 -11.42 8.21
CA GLN A 100 -10.87 -10.97 9.35
C GLN A 100 -11.11 -11.85 10.59
N PHE A 101 -12.35 -12.26 10.84
CA PHE A 101 -12.66 -13.16 11.93
C PHE A 101 -11.95 -14.51 11.78
N CYS A 102 -12.06 -15.16 10.62
CA CYS A 102 -11.33 -16.40 10.32
C CYS A 102 -9.82 -16.25 10.51
N LYS A 103 -9.26 -15.12 10.09
CA LYS A 103 -7.84 -14.83 10.25
C LYS A 103 -7.42 -14.70 11.72
N THR A 104 -8.26 -14.11 12.57
CA THR A 104 -7.97 -13.93 14.01
C THR A 104 -8.16 -15.18 14.84
N THR A 105 -9.03 -16.10 14.41
CA THR A 105 -9.30 -17.38 15.09
C THR A 105 -8.33 -18.49 14.71
N ASN A 106 -7.31 -18.22 13.91
CA ASN A 106 -6.36 -19.22 13.38
C ASN A 106 -7.02 -20.39 12.62
N GLU A 107 -8.26 -20.24 12.18
CA GLU A 107 -8.82 -21.18 11.22
C GLU A 107 -8.07 -21.00 9.91
N VAL A 108 -7.26 -22.00 9.61
CA VAL A 108 -6.33 -22.17 8.50
C VAL A 108 -6.61 -21.26 7.30
N LEU A 109 -6.07 -20.05 7.35
CA LEU A 109 -5.88 -19.19 6.21
C LEU A 109 -4.41 -19.34 5.82
N ASP A 110 -4.10 -20.46 5.17
CA ASP A 110 -2.76 -20.75 4.71
C ASP A 110 -2.24 -19.63 3.81
N HIS A 111 -0.99 -19.28 4.04
CA HIS A 111 0.06 -18.88 3.10
C HIS A 111 0.56 -17.44 3.05
N VAL A 112 0.15 -16.51 3.88
CA VAL A 112 0.94 -15.26 3.99
C VAL A 112 1.41 -15.07 5.43
N ASP A 113 2.68 -15.33 5.67
CA ASP A 113 3.32 -15.01 6.95
C ASP A 113 3.59 -13.51 7.01
N TYR A 114 2.71 -12.79 7.70
CA TYR A 114 2.84 -11.36 7.94
C TYR A 114 3.76 -11.02 9.13
N SER A 115 4.24 -12.03 9.88
CA SER A 115 5.01 -11.81 11.12
C SER A 115 6.33 -11.07 10.89
N ALA A 116 6.93 -11.23 9.72
CA ALA A 116 8.13 -10.52 9.32
C ALA A 116 7.87 -9.01 9.12
N TYR A 117 6.69 -8.66 8.63
CA TYR A 117 6.31 -7.27 8.33
C TYR A 117 5.84 -6.50 9.58
N GLU A 118 5.25 -7.18 10.56
CA GLU A 118 4.81 -6.55 11.83
C GLU A 118 5.98 -6.06 12.68
N LYS A 119 7.15 -6.68 12.57
CA LYS A 119 8.34 -6.31 13.35
C LYS A 119 9.03 -5.04 12.83
N GLU A 120 8.98 -4.79 11.53
CA GLU A 120 9.63 -3.62 10.91
C GLU A 120 8.73 -2.38 10.88
N ALA A 121 7.41 -2.56 10.94
CA ALA A 121 6.43 -1.48 10.81
C ALA A 121 6.33 -0.52 12.01
N LYS A 122 7.15 -0.66 13.05
CA LYS A 122 7.01 0.13 14.30
C LYS A 122 7.78 1.43 14.32
N PHE A 123 8.75 1.60 13.45
CA PHE A 123 9.61 2.78 13.42
C PHE A 123 9.23 3.68 12.25
N ILE A 124 8.89 4.92 12.55
CA ILE A 124 8.69 5.98 11.55
C ILE A 124 9.88 6.92 11.69
N PRO A 125 10.71 7.07 10.64
CA PRO A 125 11.83 7.98 10.67
C PRO A 125 11.41 9.41 11.03
N PRO A 126 12.15 10.11 11.93
CA PRO A 126 11.80 11.47 12.36
C PRO A 126 11.64 12.46 11.22
N GLU A 127 12.40 12.30 10.14
CA GLU A 127 12.35 13.15 8.96
C GLU A 127 11.02 13.07 8.19
N PHE A 128 10.19 12.04 8.44
CA PHE A 128 8.87 11.93 7.83
C PHE A 128 7.79 12.69 8.60
N ILE A 129 8.07 13.01 9.86
CA ILE A 129 7.13 13.70 10.73
C ILE A 129 6.90 15.12 10.23
N GLY A 130 5.64 15.51 10.08
CA GLY A 130 5.24 16.84 9.62
C GLY A 130 5.29 17.06 8.10
N GLN A 131 5.94 16.18 7.33
CA GLN A 131 5.95 16.28 5.87
C GLN A 131 4.66 15.75 5.23
N LYS A 132 4.32 16.24 4.05
CA LYS A 132 3.08 15.90 3.35
C LYS A 132 3.27 15.82 1.84
N GLY A 133 2.46 15.00 1.20
CA GLY A 133 2.32 14.94 -0.25
C GLY A 133 3.62 14.67 -0.99
N ASP A 134 3.96 15.54 -1.93
CA ASP A 134 5.14 15.42 -2.79
C ASP A 134 6.46 15.59 -2.03
N ASP A 135 6.47 16.43 -0.98
CA ASP A 135 7.64 16.61 -0.13
C ASP A 135 7.94 15.33 0.66
N LEU A 136 6.93 14.74 1.28
CA LEU A 136 7.06 13.46 1.97
C LEU A 136 7.54 12.36 1.01
N ARG A 137 6.96 12.29 -0.21
CA ARG A 137 7.39 11.33 -1.22
C ARG A 137 8.87 11.50 -1.59
N SER A 138 9.31 12.74 -1.76
CA SER A 138 10.71 13.06 -2.08
C SER A 138 11.65 12.69 -0.94
N THR A 139 11.25 12.93 0.31
CA THR A 139 12.01 12.54 1.50
C THR A 139 12.13 11.02 1.62
N ILE A 140 11.03 10.28 1.40
CA ILE A 140 11.06 8.81 1.40
C ILE A 140 12.01 8.29 0.31
N LYS A 141 11.98 8.86 -0.90
CA LYS A 141 12.87 8.48 -1.99
C LYS A 141 14.35 8.64 -1.58
N LEU A 142 14.72 9.78 -1.02
CA LEU A 142 16.08 10.04 -0.56
C LEU A 142 16.48 9.10 0.58
N TYR A 143 15.60 8.91 1.54
CA TYR A 143 15.79 7.97 2.64
C TYR A 143 16.10 6.55 2.15
N LEU A 144 15.34 6.05 1.18
CA LEU A 144 15.56 4.71 0.62
C LEU A 144 16.94 4.56 -0.03
N ILE A 145 17.41 5.59 -0.73
CA ILE A 145 18.73 5.56 -1.38
C ILE A 145 19.85 5.60 -0.32
N GLU A 146 19.71 6.41 0.70
CA GLU A 146 20.70 6.62 1.76
C GLU A 146 20.81 5.38 2.68
N HIS A 147 19.69 4.82 3.11
CA HIS A 147 19.66 3.74 4.09
C HIS A 147 19.75 2.35 3.46
N TYR A 148 19.48 2.23 2.15
CA TYR A 148 19.56 0.97 1.41
C TYR A 148 20.52 1.06 0.21
N PRO A 149 21.77 1.53 0.39
CA PRO A 149 22.70 1.80 -0.72
C PRO A 149 23.08 0.53 -1.50
N GLN A 150 23.14 -0.64 -0.87
CA GLN A 150 23.45 -1.90 -1.53
C GLN A 150 22.33 -2.31 -2.50
N GLN A 151 21.09 -2.18 -2.09
CA GLN A 151 19.91 -2.45 -2.92
C GLN A 151 19.82 -1.47 -4.08
N TYR A 152 20.08 -0.19 -3.84
CA TYR A 152 20.12 0.83 -4.88
C TYR A 152 21.23 0.55 -5.90
N GLN A 153 22.45 0.25 -5.47
CA GLN A 153 23.56 -0.08 -6.36
C GLN A 153 23.29 -1.36 -7.17
N LYS A 154 22.69 -2.38 -6.56
CA LYS A 154 22.25 -3.58 -7.27
C LYS A 154 21.25 -3.21 -8.37
N PHE A 155 20.23 -2.43 -8.06
CA PHE A 155 19.22 -1.96 -9.00
C PHE A 155 19.84 -1.18 -10.17
N VAL A 156 20.78 -0.27 -9.90
CA VAL A 156 21.47 0.51 -10.96
C VAL A 156 22.23 -0.38 -11.93
N ARG A 157 22.78 -1.52 -11.46
CA ARG A 157 23.51 -2.49 -12.29
C ARG A 157 22.61 -3.45 -13.08
N GLU A 158 21.33 -3.56 -12.69
CA GLU A 158 20.36 -4.39 -13.41
C GLU A 158 20.12 -3.83 -14.83
N PRO A 159 20.00 -4.70 -15.85
CA PRO A 159 19.61 -4.26 -17.20
C PRO A 159 18.24 -3.57 -17.18
N PRO A 160 17.97 -2.58 -18.04
CA PRO A 160 16.68 -1.87 -18.06
C PRO A 160 15.47 -2.80 -18.15
N GLU A 161 15.57 -3.88 -18.92
CA GLU A 161 14.53 -4.90 -19.09
C GLU A 161 14.16 -5.65 -17.80
N GLU A 162 15.07 -5.72 -16.83
CA GLU A 162 14.84 -6.38 -15.54
C GLU A 162 14.31 -5.42 -14.46
N ARG A 163 14.52 -4.12 -14.62
CA ARG A 163 14.04 -3.11 -13.67
C ARG A 163 12.52 -2.98 -13.66
N ASP A 164 11.87 -3.27 -14.79
CA ASP A 164 10.42 -3.12 -14.98
C ASP A 164 9.60 -4.38 -14.65
N ARG A 165 10.25 -5.48 -14.24
CA ARG A 165 9.58 -6.78 -14.00
C ARG A 165 8.72 -6.89 -12.75
N TYR A 166 8.56 -5.80 -11.99
CA TYR A 166 7.74 -5.78 -10.75
C TYR A 166 6.76 -4.62 -10.72
#